data_f0d39fc1ff4d292fff61fffae5bc5b58
#
_entry.id   f0d39fc1ff4d292fff61fffae5bc5b58
#
_cell.length_a   1.000
_cell.length_b   1.000
_cell.length_c   1.000
_cell.angle_alpha   90.00
_cell.angle_beta   90.00
_cell.angle_gamma   90.00
#
_symmetry.space_group_name_H-M   'P 1'
#
loop_
_entity.id
_entity.type
_entity.pdbx_description
1 polymer ?
#
loop_
_entity_poly.entity_id
_entity_poly.type
_entity_poly.pdbx_seq_one_letter_code
_entity_poly.pdbx_strand_id
1 'polypeptide(L)'
;MLLQNGAILIADAHENEQRKGFWEFLQALKKGKISTPQLILMGDIFDLLIGEISATHEFAKPYIELLEELALKIEIIYLEGNHDFNLSCFFKRVKIFNLQKQPIKLNLHTSKVNNPVLNNAFIKLAHGDIFLPPLLQFTLKTLRNHYLLVFLNFLNIITRNFISNKILQNQNKKNLFYQIKDFENLAKKRYEKYENLGFWVCEGHYHQNHQINKENIKYLNLASFAYERSFFVVEYQQEIKFREQKLRGQNV
;
A
#
# COMPACT_ATOMS: atom_id res chain seq x y z
N MET A 1 9.05 -8.38 12.28
CA MET A 1 9.65 -7.13 11.77
C MET A 1 9.35 -6.01 12.74
N LEU A 2 10.08 -4.91 12.67
CA LEU A 2 9.90 -3.76 13.57
C LEU A 2 9.24 -2.59 12.82
N LEU A 3 8.32 -1.92 13.48
CA LEU A 3 7.81 -0.62 13.07
C LEU A 3 8.70 0.46 13.68
N GLN A 4 9.19 1.37 12.87
CA GLN A 4 10.03 2.46 13.33
C GLN A 4 9.20 3.70 13.63
N ASN A 5 9.54 4.42 14.72
CA ASN A 5 8.91 5.71 15.01
C ASN A 5 9.26 6.73 13.92
N GLY A 6 8.27 7.40 13.35
CA GLY A 6 8.43 8.24 12.17
C GLY A 6 8.29 7.48 10.84
N ALA A 7 7.90 6.20 10.85
CA ALA A 7 7.58 5.46 9.63
C ALA A 7 6.45 6.15 8.85
N ILE A 8 6.55 6.15 7.52
CA ILE A 8 5.51 6.70 6.64
C ILE A 8 4.74 5.56 5.97
N LEU A 9 3.40 5.64 6.01
CA LEU A 9 2.49 4.77 5.30
C LEU A 9 1.86 5.52 4.13
N ILE A 10 1.86 4.90 2.94
CA ILE A 10 1.17 5.38 1.73
C ILE A 10 0.35 4.23 1.15
N ALA A 11 -0.89 4.50 0.78
CA ALA A 11 -1.77 3.55 0.12
C ALA A 11 -2.39 4.16 -1.14
N ASP A 12 -2.73 3.30 -2.10
CA ASP A 12 -3.64 3.62 -3.19
C ASP A 12 -3.20 4.89 -3.96
N ALA A 13 -1.93 4.94 -4.38
CA ALA A 13 -1.40 6.06 -5.15
C ALA A 13 -1.86 6.01 -6.62
N HIS A 14 -2.19 4.83 -7.13
CA HIS A 14 -2.70 4.63 -8.49
C HIS A 14 -1.93 5.44 -9.53
N GLU A 15 -0.60 5.40 -9.41
CA GLU A 15 0.32 6.18 -10.23
C GLU A 15 0.24 5.75 -11.69
N ASN A 16 0.17 6.73 -12.58
CA ASN A 16 0.08 6.52 -14.02
C ASN A 16 0.62 7.74 -14.78
N GLU A 17 0.48 7.76 -16.11
CA GLU A 17 0.94 8.86 -16.96
C GLU A 17 0.35 10.24 -16.57
N GLN A 18 -0.87 10.27 -16.05
CA GLN A 18 -1.61 11.50 -15.71
C GLN A 18 -1.49 11.87 -14.22
N ARG A 19 -1.19 10.90 -13.37
CA ARG A 19 -1.05 11.06 -11.92
C ARG A 19 0.40 10.78 -11.52
N LYS A 20 1.14 11.83 -11.17
CA LYS A 20 2.57 11.78 -10.82
C LYS A 20 2.83 12.14 -9.35
N GLY A 21 1.80 12.04 -8.50
CA GLY A 21 1.90 12.44 -7.10
C GLY A 21 2.89 11.60 -6.31
N PHE A 22 2.93 10.30 -6.55
CA PHE A 22 3.88 9.40 -5.88
C PHE A 22 5.31 9.64 -6.37
N TRP A 23 5.52 9.94 -7.66
CA TRP A 23 6.82 10.37 -8.16
C TRP A 23 7.34 11.61 -7.42
N GLU A 24 6.49 12.62 -7.27
CA GLU A 24 6.83 13.85 -6.54
C GLU A 24 7.18 13.56 -5.08
N PHE A 25 6.46 12.63 -4.43
CA PHE A 25 6.76 12.19 -3.08
C PHE A 25 8.14 11.52 -3.00
N LEU A 26 8.46 10.59 -3.89
CA LEU A 26 9.76 9.94 -3.94
C LEU A 26 10.90 10.94 -4.19
N GLN A 27 10.68 11.93 -5.07
CA GLN A 27 11.63 13.02 -5.29
C GLN A 27 11.81 13.91 -4.06
N ALA A 28 10.75 14.13 -3.27
CA ALA A 28 10.83 14.87 -2.02
C ALA A 28 11.65 14.11 -0.96
N LEU A 29 11.51 12.78 -0.89
CA LEU A 29 12.36 11.91 -0.07
C LEU A 29 13.83 11.97 -0.53
N LYS A 30 14.08 11.80 -1.83
CA LYS A 30 15.45 11.84 -2.39
C LYS A 30 16.15 13.16 -2.09
N LYS A 31 15.44 14.28 -2.18
CA LYS A 31 15.94 15.64 -1.90
C LYS A 31 16.00 15.97 -0.40
N GLY A 32 15.60 15.07 0.48
CA GLY A 32 15.57 15.32 1.93
C GLY A 32 14.50 16.31 2.40
N LYS A 33 13.55 16.69 1.55
CA LYS A 33 12.39 17.55 1.94
C LYS A 33 11.41 16.81 2.84
N ILE A 34 11.32 15.50 2.70
CA ILE A 34 10.63 14.56 3.58
C ILE A 34 11.68 13.59 4.10
N SER A 35 11.63 13.29 5.39
CA SER A 35 12.54 12.33 6.03
C SER A 35 11.75 11.28 6.77
N THR A 36 12.14 10.03 6.63
CA THR A 36 11.56 8.90 7.36
C THR A 36 12.60 7.81 7.52
N PRO A 37 12.61 7.06 8.62
CA PRO A 37 13.46 5.88 8.76
C PRO A 37 12.91 4.66 8.02
N GLN A 38 11.60 4.65 7.71
CA GLN A 38 10.91 3.51 7.12
C GLN A 38 9.74 3.98 6.25
N LEU A 39 9.66 3.48 5.02
CA LEU A 39 8.56 3.72 4.11
C LEU A 39 7.76 2.42 3.92
N ILE A 40 6.46 2.47 4.13
CA ILE A 40 5.56 1.33 3.97
C ILE A 40 4.54 1.67 2.89
N LEU A 41 4.65 0.99 1.76
CA LEU A 41 3.73 1.06 0.64
C LEU A 41 2.65 0.00 0.85
N MET A 42 1.40 0.46 0.96
CA MET A 42 0.26 -0.37 1.38
C MET A 42 -0.54 -0.95 0.22
N GLY A 43 0.08 -1.08 -0.96
CA GLY A 43 -0.53 -1.63 -2.17
C GLY A 43 -1.22 -0.60 -3.05
N ASP A 44 -1.51 -1.00 -4.28
CA ASP A 44 -2.14 -0.18 -5.34
C ASP A 44 -1.39 1.15 -5.55
N ILE A 45 -0.05 1.08 -5.52
CA ILE A 45 0.83 2.22 -5.79
C ILE A 45 0.79 2.59 -7.28
N PHE A 46 0.63 1.59 -8.14
CA PHE A 46 0.45 1.77 -9.58
C PHE A 46 -0.96 1.39 -10.01
N ASP A 47 -1.48 2.04 -11.05
CA ASP A 47 -2.75 1.63 -11.68
C ASP A 47 -2.68 0.23 -12.27
N LEU A 48 -1.50 -0.18 -12.74
CA LEU A 48 -1.24 -1.54 -13.19
C LEU A 48 0.27 -1.80 -13.22
N LEU A 49 0.74 -2.71 -12.37
CA LEU A 49 2.11 -3.22 -12.41
C LEU A 49 2.09 -4.71 -12.05
N ILE A 50 2.33 -5.57 -13.04
CA ILE A 50 2.27 -7.01 -12.87
C ILE A 50 3.59 -7.63 -13.32
N GLY A 51 4.19 -8.45 -12.47
CA GLY A 51 5.52 -9.04 -12.70
C GLY A 51 5.69 -9.74 -14.03
N GLU A 52 4.67 -10.42 -14.53
CA GLU A 52 4.70 -11.18 -15.77
C GLU A 52 4.23 -10.37 -16.99
N ILE A 53 3.58 -9.21 -16.82
CA ILE A 53 2.99 -8.44 -17.93
C ILE A 53 3.94 -7.33 -18.36
N SER A 54 4.78 -7.60 -19.35
CA SER A 54 5.87 -6.71 -19.79
C SER A 54 5.41 -5.29 -20.18
N ALA A 55 4.22 -5.15 -20.74
CA ALA A 55 3.65 -3.85 -21.11
C ALA A 55 3.42 -2.90 -19.93
N THR A 56 3.44 -3.41 -18.68
CA THR A 56 3.25 -2.59 -17.47
C THR A 56 4.58 -2.08 -16.86
N HIS A 57 5.72 -2.54 -17.37
CA HIS A 57 7.01 -2.35 -16.73
C HIS A 57 7.67 -1.01 -17.07
N GLU A 58 7.56 -0.54 -18.32
CA GLU A 58 8.28 0.63 -18.80
C GLU A 58 7.96 1.88 -17.99
N PHE A 59 6.66 2.13 -17.75
CA PHE A 59 6.22 3.25 -16.91
C PHE A 59 6.77 3.16 -15.48
N ALA A 60 6.76 1.96 -14.88
CA ALA A 60 7.16 1.77 -13.49
C ALA A 60 8.69 1.76 -13.29
N LYS A 61 9.48 1.54 -14.34
CA LYS A 61 10.93 1.38 -14.25
C LYS A 61 11.64 2.50 -13.47
N PRO A 62 11.44 3.80 -13.74
CA PRO A 62 12.13 4.87 -13.01
C PRO A 62 11.73 4.91 -11.52
N TYR A 63 10.52 4.50 -11.18
CA TYR A 63 10.05 4.40 -9.78
C TYR A 63 10.75 3.24 -9.06
N ILE A 64 10.86 2.09 -9.72
CA ILE A 64 11.54 0.91 -9.20
C ILE A 64 13.01 1.24 -8.91
N GLU A 65 13.70 1.88 -9.85
CA GLU A 65 15.08 2.30 -9.69
C GLU A 65 15.26 3.28 -8.53
N LEU A 66 14.36 4.24 -8.39
CA LEU A 66 14.39 5.21 -7.29
C LEU A 66 14.07 4.58 -5.93
N LEU A 67 13.13 3.65 -5.87
CA LEU A 67 12.82 2.90 -4.64
C LEU A 67 14.03 2.04 -4.20
N GLU A 68 14.71 1.37 -5.14
CA GLU A 68 15.94 0.61 -4.85
C GLU A 68 17.10 1.51 -4.39
N GLU A 69 17.23 2.73 -4.96
CA GLU A 69 18.19 3.73 -4.49
C GLU A 69 17.89 4.19 -3.06
N LEU A 70 16.64 4.53 -2.78
CA LEU A 70 16.18 4.94 -1.45
C LEU A 70 16.34 3.82 -0.42
N ALA A 71 16.12 2.57 -0.83
CA ALA A 71 16.28 1.41 0.04
C ALA A 71 17.71 1.15 0.52
N LEU A 72 18.71 1.87 -0.01
CA LEU A 72 20.07 1.90 0.55
C LEU A 72 20.16 2.68 1.87
N LYS A 73 19.21 3.59 2.13
CA LYS A 73 19.25 4.52 3.26
C LYS A 73 18.11 4.33 4.26
N ILE A 74 16.95 3.88 3.79
CA ILE A 74 15.75 3.67 4.60
C ILE A 74 15.20 2.27 4.36
N GLU A 75 14.52 1.71 5.36
CA GLU A 75 13.82 0.45 5.16
C GLU A 75 12.54 0.70 4.33
N ILE A 76 12.37 -0.05 3.24
CA ILE A 76 11.15 0.01 2.42
C ILE A 76 10.44 -1.33 2.45
N ILE A 77 9.17 -1.31 2.82
CA ILE A 77 8.25 -2.43 2.84
C ILE A 77 7.15 -2.14 1.81
N TYR A 78 6.84 -3.12 0.97
CA TYR A 78 5.79 -3.01 -0.02
C TYR A 78 4.83 -4.19 0.11
N LEU A 79 3.58 -3.91 0.48
CA LEU A 79 2.49 -4.86 0.44
C LEU A 79 1.87 -4.81 -0.96
N GLU A 80 1.79 -5.94 -1.65
CA GLU A 80 1.13 -6.00 -2.95
C GLU A 80 -0.37 -5.75 -2.82
N GLY A 81 -0.92 -4.98 -3.76
CA GLY A 81 -2.36 -4.75 -3.90
C GLY A 81 -2.97 -5.55 -5.05
N ASN A 82 -4.20 -5.25 -5.43
CA ASN A 82 -4.86 -5.92 -6.55
C ASN A 82 -4.54 -5.30 -7.92
N HIS A 83 -3.90 -4.14 -7.96
CA HIS A 83 -3.42 -3.48 -9.16
C HIS A 83 -1.93 -3.67 -9.41
N ASP A 84 -1.16 -3.95 -8.35
CA ASP A 84 0.28 -4.13 -8.41
C ASP A 84 0.70 -5.38 -7.63
N PHE A 85 1.08 -6.42 -8.34
CA PHE A 85 1.37 -7.73 -7.74
C PHE A 85 2.42 -8.54 -8.52
N ASN A 86 2.92 -9.62 -7.87
CA ASN A 86 4.06 -10.41 -8.33
C ASN A 86 5.32 -9.55 -8.51
N LEU A 87 5.53 -8.60 -7.59
CA LEU A 87 6.54 -7.55 -7.71
C LEU A 87 7.96 -7.99 -7.30
N SER A 88 8.13 -9.16 -6.71
CA SER A 88 9.43 -9.61 -6.18
C SER A 88 10.53 -9.72 -7.24
N CYS A 89 10.16 -9.83 -8.52
CA CYS A 89 11.11 -9.85 -9.63
C CYS A 89 11.78 -8.49 -9.90
N PHE A 90 11.18 -7.39 -9.46
CA PHE A 90 11.69 -6.03 -9.67
C PHE A 90 12.64 -5.54 -8.59
N PHE A 91 12.56 -6.10 -7.39
CA PHE A 91 13.19 -5.54 -6.20
C PHE A 91 14.19 -6.49 -5.57
N LYS A 92 15.34 -5.94 -5.15
CA LYS A 92 16.38 -6.67 -4.41
C LYS A 92 16.47 -6.24 -2.95
N ARG A 93 16.18 -4.96 -2.67
CA ARG A 93 16.28 -4.34 -1.33
C ARG A 93 14.94 -4.03 -0.71
N VAL A 94 13.95 -3.69 -1.53
CA VAL A 94 12.57 -3.47 -1.06
C VAL A 94 11.96 -4.80 -0.62
N LYS A 95 11.39 -4.84 0.59
CA LYS A 95 10.77 -6.05 1.16
C LYS A 95 9.34 -6.19 0.64
N ILE A 96 9.11 -7.16 -0.25
CA ILE A 96 7.82 -7.40 -0.88
C ILE A 96 6.99 -8.43 -0.09
N PHE A 97 5.74 -8.10 0.17
CA PHE A 97 4.75 -8.97 0.81
C PHE A 97 3.55 -9.16 -0.10
N ASN A 98 3.48 -10.33 -0.71
CA ASN A 98 2.34 -10.71 -1.55
C ASN A 98 1.07 -10.95 -0.72
N LEU A 99 -0.08 -11.11 -1.40
CA LEU A 99 -1.38 -11.32 -0.77
C LEU A 99 -1.39 -12.45 0.28
N GLN A 100 -0.65 -13.54 0.02
CA GLN A 100 -0.63 -14.71 0.92
C GLN A 100 0.14 -14.45 2.22
N LYS A 101 1.03 -13.46 2.22
CA LYS A 101 1.81 -13.04 3.40
C LYS A 101 1.15 -11.92 4.19
N GLN A 102 -0.01 -11.44 3.75
CA GLN A 102 -0.80 -10.43 4.44
C GLN A 102 -1.89 -11.10 5.32
N PRO A 103 -2.19 -10.53 6.48
CA PRO A 103 -1.62 -9.31 7.05
C PRO A 103 -0.20 -9.52 7.58
N ILE A 104 0.66 -8.50 7.47
CA ILE A 104 1.94 -8.50 8.14
C ILE A 104 1.83 -7.93 9.56
N LYS A 105 2.63 -8.47 10.48
CA LYS A 105 2.74 -8.01 11.87
C LYS A 105 4.04 -7.23 12.05
N LEU A 106 3.94 -5.98 12.50
CA LEU A 106 5.08 -5.15 12.89
C LEU A 106 5.03 -4.87 14.39
N ASN A 107 6.04 -5.30 15.13
CA ASN A 107 6.20 -4.95 16.54
C ASN A 107 6.81 -3.56 16.65
N LEU A 108 6.47 -2.80 17.69
CA LEU A 108 7.06 -1.48 17.88
C LEU A 108 8.54 -1.59 18.26
N HIS A 109 9.35 -0.69 17.70
CA HIS A 109 10.74 -0.53 18.11
C HIS A 109 10.83 0.33 19.37
N THR A 110 10.71 -0.30 20.55
CA THR A 110 10.56 0.39 21.83
C THR A 110 11.86 0.68 22.57
N SER A 111 13.03 0.41 21.98
CA SER A 111 14.34 0.59 22.65
C SER A 111 14.63 2.01 23.18
N LYS A 112 13.82 3.00 22.78
CA LYS A 112 13.90 4.39 23.24
C LYS A 112 12.65 4.88 23.99
N VAL A 113 11.68 3.99 24.24
CA VAL A 113 10.37 4.35 24.83
C VAL A 113 10.19 3.60 26.14
N ASN A 114 10.41 4.27 27.26
CA ASN A 114 10.15 3.72 28.60
C ASN A 114 8.63 3.70 28.90
N ASN A 115 7.86 2.94 28.12
CA ASN A 115 6.43 2.80 28.35
C ASN A 115 6.04 1.32 28.33
N PRO A 116 5.68 0.75 29.51
CA PRO A 116 5.32 -0.66 29.59
C PRO A 116 4.07 -1.05 28.77
N VAL A 117 3.19 -0.09 28.49
CA VAL A 117 1.97 -0.31 27.67
C VAL A 117 2.34 -0.59 26.21
N LEU A 118 3.46 -0.06 25.72
CA LEU A 118 3.96 -0.26 24.36
C LEU A 118 4.91 -1.46 24.24
N ASN A 119 5.37 -2.01 25.37
CA ASN A 119 6.13 -3.24 25.38
C ASN A 119 5.21 -4.37 24.90
N ASN A 120 5.57 -5.03 23.80
CA ASN A 120 4.77 -6.03 23.10
C ASN A 120 3.62 -5.49 22.22
N ALA A 121 3.44 -4.17 22.10
CA ALA A 121 2.49 -3.62 21.16
C ALA A 121 2.93 -3.88 19.71
N PHE A 122 1.97 -4.11 18.85
CA PHE A 122 2.19 -4.34 17.42
C PHE A 122 1.05 -3.74 16.60
N ILE A 123 1.29 -3.60 15.31
CA ILE A 123 0.25 -3.29 14.34
C ILE A 123 0.16 -4.40 13.30
N LYS A 124 -1.02 -4.63 12.75
CA LYS A 124 -1.24 -5.47 11.57
C LYS A 124 -1.53 -4.58 10.37
N LEU A 125 -0.82 -4.84 9.28
CA LEU A 125 -0.95 -4.09 8.03
C LEU A 125 -1.35 -5.04 6.91
N ALA A 126 -2.30 -4.61 6.11
CA ALA A 126 -2.68 -5.28 4.87
C ALA A 126 -3.09 -4.24 3.82
N HIS A 127 -3.00 -4.58 2.55
CA HIS A 127 -3.60 -3.72 1.51
C HIS A 127 -5.11 -3.56 1.75
N GLY A 128 -5.83 -4.64 1.99
CA GLY A 128 -7.28 -4.62 2.26
C GLY A 128 -8.09 -5.54 1.35
N ASP A 129 -7.47 -6.14 0.34
CA ASP A 129 -8.07 -7.12 -0.57
C ASP A 129 -8.01 -8.56 -0.04
N ILE A 130 -7.76 -8.74 1.26
CA ILE A 130 -7.90 -10.00 2.00
C ILE A 130 -9.26 -10.08 2.69
N PHE A 131 -9.68 -11.28 3.09
CA PHE A 131 -10.98 -11.56 3.73
C PHE A 131 -12.19 -11.13 2.89
N LEU A 132 -12.05 -11.16 1.57
CA LEU A 132 -13.14 -10.92 0.62
C LEU A 132 -14.08 -12.15 0.54
N PRO A 133 -15.26 -12.00 -0.07
CA PRO A 133 -16.11 -13.15 -0.36
C PRO A 133 -15.35 -14.26 -1.08
N PRO A 134 -15.60 -15.56 -0.77
CA PRO A 134 -14.77 -16.67 -1.23
C PRO A 134 -14.55 -16.71 -2.75
N LEU A 135 -15.58 -16.45 -3.54
CA LEU A 135 -15.49 -16.45 -5.01
C LEU A 135 -14.56 -15.34 -5.51
N LEU A 136 -14.68 -14.12 -4.97
CA LEU A 136 -13.83 -13.00 -5.35
C LEU A 136 -12.38 -13.25 -4.93
N GLN A 137 -12.17 -13.77 -3.72
CA GLN A 137 -10.83 -14.10 -3.24
C GLN A 137 -10.19 -15.21 -4.08
N PHE A 138 -10.94 -16.22 -4.49
CA PHE A 138 -10.47 -17.26 -5.42
C PHE A 138 -10.08 -16.66 -6.78
N THR A 139 -10.92 -15.79 -7.34
CA THR A 139 -10.64 -15.10 -8.61
C THR A 139 -9.36 -14.28 -8.54
N LEU A 140 -9.20 -13.45 -7.51
CA LEU A 140 -7.98 -12.64 -7.33
C LEU A 140 -6.73 -13.51 -7.15
N LYS A 141 -6.84 -14.62 -6.43
CA LYS A 141 -5.73 -15.57 -6.28
C LYS A 141 -5.37 -16.24 -7.60
N THR A 142 -6.39 -16.62 -8.40
CA THR A 142 -6.18 -17.25 -9.72
C THR A 142 -5.53 -16.27 -10.70
N LEU A 143 -5.95 -15.00 -10.70
CA LEU A 143 -5.35 -13.95 -11.52
C LEU A 143 -3.90 -13.62 -11.16
N ARG A 144 -3.40 -14.04 -9.99
CA ARG A 144 -2.00 -13.90 -9.58
C ARG A 144 -1.16 -15.15 -9.92
N ASN A 145 -1.75 -16.15 -10.58
CA ASN A 145 -1.02 -17.35 -10.95
C ASN A 145 0.01 -17.05 -12.04
N HIS A 146 1.27 -17.37 -11.77
CA HIS A 146 2.39 -17.11 -12.68
C HIS A 146 2.17 -17.67 -14.09
N TYR A 147 1.79 -18.94 -14.21
CA TYR A 147 1.62 -19.59 -15.52
C TYR A 147 0.46 -18.96 -16.31
N LEU A 148 -0.64 -18.64 -15.64
CA LEU A 148 -1.75 -17.93 -16.26
C LEU A 148 -1.30 -16.56 -16.77
N LEU A 149 -0.57 -15.81 -15.98
CA LEU A 149 -0.08 -14.47 -16.35
C LEU A 149 0.93 -14.52 -17.50
N VAL A 150 1.84 -15.49 -17.52
CA VAL A 150 2.76 -15.69 -18.64
C VAL A 150 1.97 -15.96 -19.92
N PHE A 151 0.95 -16.82 -19.87
CA PHE A 151 0.07 -17.06 -21.01
C PHE A 151 -0.69 -15.79 -21.44
N LEU A 152 -1.25 -15.04 -20.49
CA LEU A 152 -1.94 -13.77 -20.77
C LEU A 152 -0.98 -12.72 -21.34
N ASN A 153 0.27 -12.66 -20.88
CA ASN A 153 1.29 -11.78 -21.46
C ASN A 153 1.59 -12.14 -22.92
N PHE A 154 1.71 -13.44 -23.23
CA PHE A 154 1.89 -13.90 -24.60
C PHE A 154 0.73 -13.43 -25.50
N LEU A 155 -0.52 -13.59 -25.06
CA LEU A 155 -1.68 -13.08 -25.80
C LEU A 155 -1.66 -11.56 -25.94
N ASN A 156 -1.25 -10.85 -24.86
CA ASN A 156 -1.14 -9.40 -24.87
C ASN A 156 -0.11 -8.91 -25.90
N ILE A 157 1.03 -9.58 -26.01
CA ILE A 157 2.08 -9.26 -27.00
C ILE A 157 1.55 -9.49 -28.43
N ILE A 158 0.90 -10.63 -28.70
CA ILE A 158 0.30 -10.93 -30.03
C ILE A 158 -0.72 -9.86 -30.43
N THR A 159 -1.51 -9.39 -29.46
CA THR A 159 -2.51 -8.33 -29.68
C THR A 159 -1.91 -6.92 -29.61
N ARG A 160 -0.58 -6.77 -29.70
CA ARG A 160 0.13 -5.48 -29.62
C ARG A 160 -0.24 -4.67 -28.37
N ASN A 161 -0.30 -5.34 -27.23
CA ASN A 161 -0.66 -4.79 -25.92
C ASN A 161 -2.09 -4.22 -25.83
N PHE A 162 -2.99 -4.61 -26.74
CA PHE A 162 -4.37 -4.12 -26.73
C PHE A 162 -5.08 -4.42 -25.41
N ILE A 163 -4.85 -5.61 -24.82
CA ILE A 163 -5.51 -6.03 -23.57
C ILE A 163 -5.07 -5.12 -22.40
N SER A 164 -3.77 -4.97 -22.18
CA SER A 164 -3.23 -4.12 -21.11
C SER A 164 -3.60 -2.65 -21.29
N ASN A 165 -3.52 -2.13 -22.52
CA ASN A 165 -3.91 -0.76 -22.84
C ASN A 165 -5.40 -0.52 -22.54
N LYS A 166 -6.26 -1.49 -22.84
CA LYS A 166 -7.69 -1.39 -22.54
C LYS A 166 -7.96 -1.38 -21.04
N ILE A 167 -7.23 -2.21 -20.28
CA ILE A 167 -7.31 -2.22 -18.81
C ILE A 167 -6.88 -0.85 -18.26
N LEU A 168 -5.72 -0.33 -18.66
CA LEU A 168 -5.23 0.99 -18.24
C LEU A 168 -6.21 2.12 -18.56
N GLN A 169 -6.78 2.14 -19.78
CA GLN A 169 -7.80 3.12 -20.15
C GLN A 169 -9.05 3.05 -19.25
N ASN A 170 -9.45 1.84 -18.87
CA ASN A 170 -10.59 1.67 -17.96
C ASN A 170 -10.24 2.12 -16.53
N GLN A 171 -9.02 1.85 -16.05
CA GLN A 171 -8.55 2.32 -14.75
C GLN A 171 -8.50 3.85 -14.67
N ASN A 172 -8.01 4.51 -15.73
CA ASN A 172 -7.97 5.97 -15.79
C ASN A 172 -9.34 6.65 -15.67
N LYS A 173 -10.42 5.93 -15.99
CA LYS A 173 -11.81 6.43 -15.90
C LYS A 173 -12.46 6.15 -14.55
N LYS A 174 -11.85 5.33 -13.70
CA LYS A 174 -12.43 5.00 -12.39
C LYS A 174 -12.45 6.24 -11.50
N ASN A 175 -13.58 6.43 -10.84
CA ASN A 175 -13.65 7.37 -9.73
C ASN A 175 -12.97 6.73 -8.52
N LEU A 176 -11.78 7.21 -8.16
CA LEU A 176 -11.04 6.76 -6.99
C LEU A 176 -11.54 7.42 -5.70
N PHE A 177 -12.34 8.48 -5.83
CA PHE A 177 -12.99 9.15 -4.71
C PHE A 177 -14.44 8.70 -4.62
N TYR A 178 -14.69 7.73 -3.76
CA TYR A 178 -16.04 7.26 -3.45
C TYR A 178 -16.18 7.05 -1.95
N GLN A 179 -17.38 7.28 -1.45
CA GLN A 179 -17.72 7.06 -0.05
C GLN A 179 -18.56 5.80 0.08
N ILE A 180 -18.14 4.87 0.92
CA ILE A 180 -18.90 3.67 1.25
C ILE A 180 -19.91 4.05 2.33
N LYS A 181 -21.20 3.91 2.01
CA LYS A 181 -22.26 4.13 3.00
C LYS A 181 -22.06 3.17 4.18
N ASP A 182 -22.11 3.73 5.40
CA ASP A 182 -21.95 2.96 6.64
C ASP A 182 -20.60 2.22 6.75
N PHE A 183 -19.52 2.89 6.33
CA PHE A 183 -18.18 2.31 6.36
C PHE A 183 -17.75 1.91 7.79
N GLU A 184 -18.20 2.60 8.83
CA GLU A 184 -17.84 2.24 10.21
C GLU A 184 -18.26 0.80 10.57
N ASN A 185 -19.43 0.35 10.13
CA ASN A 185 -19.87 -1.04 10.35
C ASN A 185 -19.05 -2.04 9.52
N LEU A 186 -18.67 -1.68 8.30
CA LEU A 186 -17.75 -2.50 7.51
C LEU A 186 -16.38 -2.59 8.20
N ALA A 187 -15.82 -1.49 8.66
CA ALA A 187 -14.54 -1.42 9.37
C ALA A 187 -14.53 -2.30 10.63
N LYS A 188 -15.60 -2.29 11.42
CA LYS A 188 -15.75 -3.17 12.60
C LYS A 188 -15.72 -4.65 12.21
N LYS A 189 -16.52 -5.04 11.19
CA LYS A 189 -16.54 -6.42 10.69
C LYS A 189 -15.20 -6.86 10.11
N ARG A 190 -14.46 -5.94 9.48
CA ARG A 190 -13.11 -6.22 8.99
C ARG A 190 -12.16 -6.41 10.15
N TYR A 191 -12.16 -5.52 11.14
CA TYR A 191 -11.31 -5.62 12.31
C TYR A 191 -11.44 -6.96 13.04
N GLU A 192 -12.67 -7.46 13.20
CA GLU A 192 -12.95 -8.77 13.81
C GLU A 192 -12.23 -9.93 13.10
N LYS A 193 -12.15 -9.88 11.76
CA LYS A 193 -11.45 -10.92 10.98
C LYS A 193 -9.95 -10.95 11.19
N TYR A 194 -9.36 -9.90 11.74
CA TYR A 194 -7.95 -9.88 12.08
C TYR A 194 -7.62 -10.56 13.41
N GLU A 195 -8.64 -10.97 14.19
CA GLU A 195 -8.47 -11.57 15.52
C GLU A 195 -7.52 -10.75 16.40
N ASN A 196 -7.72 -9.43 16.44
CA ASN A 196 -6.70 -8.47 16.88
C ASN A 196 -7.25 -7.58 18.02
N LEU A 197 -7.55 -8.18 19.16
CA LEU A 197 -8.11 -7.45 20.30
C LEU A 197 -7.15 -6.35 20.80
N GLY A 198 -7.58 -5.09 20.69
CA GLY A 198 -6.90 -3.93 21.27
C GLY A 198 -5.66 -3.42 20.54
N PHE A 199 -5.22 -4.02 19.42
CA PHE A 199 -4.09 -3.56 18.63
C PHE A 199 -4.54 -2.92 17.31
N TRP A 200 -3.68 -2.08 16.72
CA TRP A 200 -4.01 -1.40 15.48
C TRP A 200 -4.01 -2.34 14.27
N VAL A 201 -5.02 -2.17 13.44
CA VAL A 201 -5.11 -2.69 12.07
C VAL A 201 -5.15 -1.51 11.11
N CYS A 202 -4.27 -1.47 10.11
CA CYS A 202 -4.27 -0.46 9.07
C CYS A 202 -4.46 -1.12 7.70
N GLU A 203 -5.37 -0.57 6.91
CA GLU A 203 -5.68 -1.02 5.54
C GLU A 203 -5.74 0.18 4.57
N GLY A 204 -5.40 -0.06 3.30
CA GLY A 204 -5.73 0.78 2.15
C GLY A 204 -7.04 0.35 1.47
N HIS A 205 -7.02 0.23 0.13
CA HIS A 205 -8.02 -0.38 -0.75
C HIS A 205 -9.42 0.28 -0.77
N TYR A 206 -9.93 0.72 0.38
CA TYR A 206 -11.28 1.31 0.49
C TYR A 206 -11.28 2.83 0.34
N HIS A 207 -10.14 3.51 0.43
CA HIS A 207 -9.95 4.96 0.25
C HIS A 207 -10.81 5.85 1.18
N GLN A 208 -11.20 5.37 2.37
CA GLN A 208 -12.20 6.08 3.16
C GLN A 208 -11.63 7.11 4.14
N ASN A 209 -10.31 7.11 4.37
CA ASN A 209 -9.66 7.98 5.36
C ASN A 209 -10.40 7.96 6.71
N HIS A 210 -10.63 6.77 7.23
CA HIS A 210 -11.49 6.56 8.39
C HIS A 210 -10.75 5.87 9.52
N GLN A 211 -10.82 6.45 10.73
CA GLN A 211 -10.17 5.92 11.91
C GLN A 211 -11.18 5.60 13.01
N ILE A 212 -11.08 4.39 13.59
CA ILE A 212 -11.76 4.00 14.82
C ILE A 212 -10.68 3.80 15.88
N ASN A 213 -10.76 4.54 16.99
CA ASN A 213 -9.88 4.37 18.15
C ASN A 213 -10.75 4.24 19.40
N LYS A 214 -11.22 3.04 19.68
CA LYS A 214 -12.00 2.65 20.86
C LYS A 214 -11.24 1.57 21.61
N GLU A 215 -11.59 1.32 22.86
CA GLU A 215 -10.88 0.39 23.76
C GLU A 215 -10.57 -0.96 23.10
N ASN A 216 -11.56 -1.56 22.41
CA ASN A 216 -11.45 -2.87 21.81
C ASN A 216 -11.28 -2.85 20.28
N ILE A 217 -11.33 -1.68 19.62
CA ILE A 217 -11.26 -1.55 18.16
C ILE A 217 -10.31 -0.42 17.81
N LYS A 218 -9.17 -0.74 17.22
CA LYS A 218 -8.18 0.21 16.72
C LYS A 218 -7.95 -0.05 15.24
N TYR A 219 -8.65 0.67 14.40
CA TYR A 219 -8.66 0.46 12.97
C TYR A 219 -8.42 1.77 12.23
N LEU A 220 -7.60 1.73 11.19
CA LEU A 220 -7.34 2.83 10.27
C LEU A 220 -7.49 2.34 8.83
N ASN A 221 -8.40 2.93 8.07
CA ASN A 221 -8.40 2.86 6.63
C ASN A 221 -7.76 4.13 6.09
N LEU A 222 -6.67 3.96 5.36
CA LEU A 222 -5.87 5.07 4.83
C LEU A 222 -6.62 5.84 3.75
N ALA A 223 -6.32 7.13 3.62
CA ALA A 223 -6.71 7.92 2.47
C ALA A 223 -6.03 7.40 1.20
N SER A 224 -6.72 7.49 0.06
CA SER A 224 -6.07 7.28 -1.22
C SER A 224 -5.10 8.42 -1.53
N PHE A 225 -3.82 8.07 -1.70
CA PHE A 225 -2.81 9.05 -2.08
C PHE A 225 -3.06 9.64 -3.46
N ALA A 226 -3.66 8.87 -4.38
CA ALA A 226 -4.02 9.33 -5.72
C ALA A 226 -4.92 10.57 -5.72
N TYR A 227 -5.80 10.67 -4.74
CA TYR A 227 -6.79 11.74 -4.65
C TYR A 227 -6.39 12.84 -3.66
N GLU A 228 -6.05 12.45 -2.43
CA GLU A 228 -5.81 13.40 -1.36
C GLU A 228 -4.34 13.81 -1.25
N ARG A 229 -3.42 13.08 -1.88
CA ARG A 229 -1.97 13.20 -1.72
C ARG A 229 -1.52 13.09 -0.27
N SER A 230 -2.31 12.35 0.52
CA SER A 230 -2.12 12.14 1.95
C SER A 230 -1.21 10.95 2.20
N PHE A 231 -0.33 11.10 3.18
CA PHE A 231 0.45 10.03 3.76
C PHE A 231 0.41 10.13 5.28
N PHE A 232 0.64 9.01 5.96
CA PHE A 232 0.49 8.94 7.40
C PHE A 232 1.84 8.68 8.05
N VAL A 233 2.22 9.55 9.00
CA VAL A 233 3.41 9.37 9.83
C VAL A 233 3.00 8.65 11.10
N VAL A 234 3.67 7.53 11.38
CA VAL A 234 3.44 6.75 12.61
C VAL A 234 4.29 7.31 13.73
N GLU A 235 3.65 7.76 14.79
CA GLU A 235 4.30 8.25 15.99
C GLU A 235 3.87 7.41 17.19
N TYR A 236 4.82 7.05 18.06
CA TYR A 236 4.50 6.35 19.30
C TYR A 236 5.46 6.79 20.41
N GLN A 237 4.90 7.43 21.42
CA GLN A 237 5.58 7.78 22.68
C GLN A 237 4.79 7.23 23.87
N GLN A 238 3.53 7.65 24.03
CA GLN A 238 2.60 7.15 25.03
C GLN A 238 1.59 6.16 24.41
N GLU A 239 1.17 6.43 23.20
CA GLU A 239 0.26 5.62 22.39
C GLU A 239 0.67 5.70 20.92
N ILE A 240 0.13 4.79 20.10
CA ILE A 240 0.33 4.83 18.63
C ILE A 240 -0.61 5.87 18.05
N LYS A 241 -0.04 6.82 17.30
CA LYS A 241 -0.76 7.85 16.55
C LYS A 241 -0.40 7.79 15.08
N PHE A 242 -1.37 8.04 14.23
CA PHE A 242 -1.21 8.17 12.79
C PHE A 242 -1.50 9.62 12.42
N ARG A 243 -0.45 10.38 12.12
CA ARG A 243 -0.58 11.78 11.76
C ARG A 243 -0.64 11.91 10.24
N GLU A 244 -1.81 12.26 9.74
CA GLU A 244 -1.99 12.57 8.32
C GLU A 244 -1.20 13.82 7.93
N GLN A 245 -0.50 13.74 6.82
CA GLN A 245 0.18 14.85 6.16
C GLN A 245 -0.18 14.84 4.67
N LYS A 246 -0.22 16.03 4.06
CA LYS A 246 -0.47 16.16 2.63
C LYS A 246 0.78 16.64 1.91
N LEU A 247 1.10 15.97 0.80
CA LEU A 247 2.14 16.44 -0.09
C LEU A 247 1.64 17.74 -0.76
N ARG A 248 2.21 18.87 -0.36
CA ARG A 248 1.90 20.17 -1.00
C ARG A 248 2.43 20.12 -2.43
N GLY A 249 1.55 20.34 -3.41
CA GLY A 249 1.97 20.55 -4.79
C GLY A 249 2.94 21.72 -4.84
N GLN A 250 4.04 21.59 -5.58
CA GLN A 250 4.75 22.78 -6.00
C GLN A 250 3.78 23.51 -6.92
N ASN A 251 3.34 24.71 -6.53
CA ASN A 251 2.71 25.64 -7.47
C ASN A 251 3.72 25.84 -8.60
N VAL A 252 3.41 25.31 -9.76
CA VAL A 252 4.11 25.58 -11.02
C VAL A 252 3.65 26.94 -11.49
#